data_7517d5dad5da07b86a60a6c229b64e5b
#
_entry.id   7517d5dad5da07b86a60a6c229b64e5b
#
_cell.length_a   1.000
_cell.length_b   1.000
_cell.length_c   1.000
_cell.angle_alpha   90.00
_cell.angle_beta   90.00
_cell.angle_gamma   90.00
#
_symmetry.space_group_name_H-M   'P 1'
#
loop_
_entity.id
_entity.type
_entity.pdbx_description
1 polymer ?
#
loop_
_entity_poly.entity_id
_entity_poly.type
_entity_poly.pdbx_seq_one_letter_code
_entity_poly.pdbx_strand_id
1 'polypeptide(L)'
;MEKTELKNIVILATGGTIAGKAASGTQMTGYTAGAYSVVDLLAGVPELGELAHISGEQLCNIDSSSLTDALLLRLAQRCNALLAQEDVDGVVITHGTDTMEETAFFLNLTVKSAKPVVLVGAMRPATAVSADGPLNIINAVKVAVDTASAGQGVLVMMNDEIYSGRDVTKTNTANVATFKAPNGGPLGFIVGGEVRYYYRSLRPHTLQSEFDISGVTDLPRVDIIYTHIGEDRVFVDAALAAGARGLIYAGSGMGSIHEAVEAALAEAVSRGVVVVRSSRTGSGIVTAGLERWQEQGFLYADNLNPQKARLLLQLALLRMHERSEVQELFLKY
;
A
#
# COMPACT_ATOMS: atom_id res chain seq x y z
N MET A 1 -40.18 4.69 -2.62
CA MET A 1 -38.73 4.48 -2.59
C MET A 1 -38.54 3.00 -2.20
N GLU A 2 -38.09 2.17 -3.13
CA GLU A 2 -37.65 0.82 -2.78
C GLU A 2 -36.55 0.94 -1.73
N LYS A 3 -36.68 0.22 -0.61
CA LYS A 3 -35.58 0.07 0.35
C LYS A 3 -34.47 -0.68 -0.39
N THR A 4 -33.44 0.04 -0.77
CA THR A 4 -32.22 -0.60 -1.29
C THR A 4 -31.71 -1.54 -0.19
N GLU A 5 -31.56 -2.82 -0.49
CA GLU A 5 -31.03 -3.81 0.44
C GLU A 5 -29.61 -3.40 0.87
N LEU A 6 -29.36 -3.44 2.17
CA LEU A 6 -28.05 -3.06 2.70
C LEU A 6 -26.99 -4.07 2.24
N LYS A 7 -25.85 -3.60 1.79
CA LYS A 7 -24.73 -4.42 1.38
C LYS A 7 -24.02 -5.06 2.57
N ASN A 8 -23.44 -6.23 2.36
CA ASN A 8 -22.65 -6.95 3.36
C ASN A 8 -21.17 -6.56 3.24
N ILE A 9 -20.66 -5.87 4.23
CA ILE A 9 -19.27 -5.40 4.29
C ILE A 9 -18.52 -6.10 5.41
N VAL A 10 -17.38 -6.68 5.08
CA VAL A 10 -16.46 -7.27 6.07
C VAL A 10 -15.40 -6.25 6.45
N ILE A 11 -15.28 -5.95 7.74
CA ILE A 11 -14.18 -5.15 8.27
C ILE A 11 -13.07 -6.08 8.73
N LEU A 12 -11.96 -6.09 7.98
CA LEU A 12 -10.77 -6.89 8.24
C LEU A 12 -9.75 -6.04 8.99
N ALA A 13 -9.55 -6.31 10.27
CA ALA A 13 -8.72 -5.48 11.13
C ALA A 13 -7.29 -6.00 11.26
N THR A 14 -6.31 -5.09 11.13
CA THR A 14 -4.88 -5.41 11.29
C THR A 14 -4.22 -4.69 12.47
N GLY A 15 -4.93 -3.79 13.15
CA GLY A 15 -4.41 -2.97 14.27
C GLY A 15 -4.16 -1.52 13.87
N GLY A 16 -3.01 -0.99 14.26
CA GLY A 16 -2.60 0.39 13.98
C GLY A 16 -3.20 1.44 14.93
N THR A 17 -2.96 2.71 14.62
CA THR A 17 -3.38 3.89 15.42
C THR A 17 -4.89 4.00 15.57
N ILE A 18 -5.65 3.59 14.58
CA ILE A 18 -7.12 3.63 14.59
C ILE A 18 -7.71 2.79 15.72
N ALA A 19 -7.00 1.73 16.12
CA ALA A 19 -7.27 0.90 17.28
C ALA A 19 -6.33 1.25 18.47
N GLY A 20 -5.71 2.42 18.46
CA GLY A 20 -4.73 2.85 19.43
C GLY A 20 -5.35 3.48 20.68
N LYS A 21 -4.68 3.29 21.83
CA LYS A 21 -5.07 3.84 23.13
C LYS A 21 -3.95 4.68 23.71
N ALA A 22 -4.23 5.95 23.99
CA ALA A 22 -3.36 6.87 24.71
C ALA A 22 -3.78 6.98 26.18
N ALA A 23 -2.86 7.42 27.04
CA ALA A 23 -3.15 7.62 28.46
C ALA A 23 -4.04 8.85 28.71
N SER A 24 -4.06 9.83 27.80
CA SER A 24 -4.93 11.01 27.89
C SER A 24 -5.41 11.45 26.52
N GLY A 25 -6.52 12.19 26.46
CA GLY A 25 -7.07 12.72 25.21
C GLY A 25 -6.21 13.76 24.50
N THR A 26 -5.17 14.28 25.15
CA THR A 26 -4.20 15.22 24.57
C THR A 26 -2.88 14.57 24.15
N GLN A 27 -2.69 13.27 24.45
CA GLN A 27 -1.50 12.53 24.04
C GLN A 27 -1.66 12.04 22.60
N MET A 28 -0.89 12.63 21.69
CA MET A 28 -0.93 12.32 20.24
C MET A 28 0.20 11.40 19.78
N THR A 29 1.19 11.13 20.63
CA THR A 29 2.36 10.28 20.33
C THR A 29 2.70 9.37 21.51
N GLY A 30 3.43 8.28 21.27
CA GLY A 30 3.83 7.33 22.33
C GLY A 30 2.65 6.57 22.95
N TYR A 31 1.59 6.35 22.22
CA TYR A 31 0.43 5.53 22.60
C TYR A 31 0.64 4.07 22.17
N THR A 32 -0.20 3.17 22.68
CA THR A 32 -0.18 1.76 22.29
C THR A 32 -1.07 1.59 21.04
N ALA A 33 -0.46 1.27 19.90
CA ALA A 33 -1.19 0.89 18.68
C ALA A 33 -1.86 -0.49 18.87
N GLY A 34 -3.01 -0.71 18.20
CA GLY A 34 -3.69 -2.00 18.24
C GLY A 34 -4.23 -2.39 19.63
N ALA A 35 -4.54 -1.45 20.50
CA ALA A 35 -5.06 -1.74 21.84
C ALA A 35 -6.51 -2.21 21.86
N TYR A 36 -7.29 -1.83 20.86
CA TYR A 36 -8.71 -2.20 20.72
C TYR A 36 -8.86 -3.33 19.69
N SER A 37 -9.78 -4.25 19.98
CA SER A 37 -10.20 -5.29 19.03
C SER A 37 -11.12 -4.69 17.95
N VAL A 38 -11.35 -5.46 16.86
CA VAL A 38 -12.34 -5.09 15.85
C VAL A 38 -13.74 -4.92 16.45
N VAL A 39 -14.09 -5.71 17.45
CA VAL A 39 -15.40 -5.63 18.16
C VAL A 39 -15.52 -4.29 18.90
N ASP A 40 -14.47 -3.91 19.64
CA ASP A 40 -14.46 -2.63 20.37
C ASP A 40 -14.55 -1.45 19.40
N LEU A 41 -13.85 -1.54 18.28
CA LEU A 41 -13.82 -0.51 17.24
C LEU A 41 -15.19 -0.34 16.59
N LEU A 42 -15.89 -1.42 16.28
CA LEU A 42 -17.25 -1.40 15.73
C LEU A 42 -18.27 -0.89 16.75
N ALA A 43 -18.14 -1.27 18.01
CA ALA A 43 -19.00 -0.77 19.09
C ALA A 43 -18.86 0.74 19.29
N GLY A 44 -17.71 1.32 18.97
CA GLY A 44 -17.46 2.76 19.01
C GLY A 44 -18.08 3.57 17.88
N VAL A 45 -18.65 2.92 16.83
CA VAL A 45 -19.22 3.58 15.64
C VAL A 45 -20.53 2.89 15.25
N PRO A 46 -21.60 3.03 16.06
CA PRO A 46 -22.89 2.35 15.82
C PRO A 46 -23.58 2.76 14.51
N GLU A 47 -23.26 3.94 13.98
CA GLU A 47 -23.80 4.48 12.72
C GLU A 47 -23.48 3.58 11.51
N LEU A 48 -22.47 2.71 11.60
CA LEU A 48 -22.12 1.77 10.54
C LEU A 48 -23.29 0.83 10.21
N GLY A 49 -24.11 0.45 11.20
CA GLY A 49 -25.29 -0.40 11.01
C GLY A 49 -26.39 0.23 10.15
N GLU A 50 -26.39 1.57 9.99
CA GLU A 50 -27.32 2.28 9.10
C GLU A 50 -26.83 2.25 7.63
N LEU A 51 -25.55 2.00 7.40
CA LEU A 51 -24.92 2.02 6.08
C LEU A 51 -24.84 0.64 5.43
N ALA A 52 -24.59 -0.40 6.22
CA ALA A 52 -24.36 -1.75 5.73
C ALA A 52 -24.60 -2.81 6.83
N HIS A 53 -24.74 -4.08 6.41
CA HIS A 53 -24.56 -5.21 7.31
C HIS A 53 -23.08 -5.42 7.54
N ILE A 54 -22.60 -5.10 8.73
CA ILE A 54 -21.18 -5.14 9.07
C ILE A 54 -20.84 -6.42 9.82
N SER A 55 -19.83 -7.13 9.36
CA SER A 55 -19.14 -8.17 10.11
C SER A 55 -17.67 -7.80 10.31
N GLY A 56 -17.07 -8.21 11.42
CA GLY A 56 -15.69 -7.90 11.75
C GLY A 56 -14.84 -9.15 11.91
N GLU A 57 -13.63 -9.12 11.34
CA GLU A 57 -12.63 -10.17 11.49
C GLU A 57 -11.28 -9.56 11.88
N GLN A 58 -10.64 -10.12 12.92
CA GLN A 58 -9.30 -9.68 13.34
C GLN A 58 -8.25 -10.58 12.69
N LEU A 59 -7.51 -10.06 11.73
CA LEU A 59 -6.41 -10.79 11.09
C LEU A 59 -5.14 -10.80 11.96
N CYS A 60 -4.77 -9.62 12.45
CA CYS A 60 -3.70 -9.39 13.42
C CYS A 60 -3.98 -8.10 14.19
N ASN A 61 -3.16 -7.80 15.18
CA ASN A 61 -3.29 -6.55 15.95
C ASN A 61 -1.91 -5.99 16.27
N ILE A 62 -1.31 -5.32 15.27
CA ILE A 62 0.07 -4.84 15.33
C ILE A 62 0.17 -3.38 14.90
N ASP A 63 1.30 -2.75 15.24
CA ASP A 63 1.73 -1.55 14.56
C ASP A 63 2.15 -1.90 13.13
N SER A 64 1.73 -1.09 12.14
CA SER A 64 2.04 -1.38 10.74
C SER A 64 3.52 -1.34 10.40
N SER A 65 4.34 -0.65 11.18
CA SER A 65 5.80 -0.68 11.07
C SER A 65 6.40 -2.09 11.31
N SER A 66 5.64 -2.97 11.96
CA SER A 66 6.01 -4.36 12.25
C SER A 66 5.37 -5.37 11.29
N LEU A 67 4.73 -4.91 10.22
CA LEU A 67 4.15 -5.79 9.20
C LEU A 67 5.26 -6.57 8.48
N THR A 68 5.04 -7.87 8.28
CA THR A 68 5.97 -8.75 7.57
C THR A 68 5.42 -9.17 6.22
N ASP A 69 6.29 -9.62 5.30
CA ASP A 69 5.88 -10.17 4.00
C ASP A 69 4.87 -11.34 4.17
N ALA A 70 5.06 -12.19 5.19
CA ALA A 70 4.15 -13.29 5.51
C ALA A 70 2.74 -12.80 5.93
N LEU A 71 2.67 -11.74 6.74
CA LEU A 71 1.39 -11.13 7.13
C LEU A 71 0.72 -10.42 5.95
N LEU A 72 1.50 -9.77 5.09
CA LEU A 72 1.01 -9.11 3.88
C LEU A 72 0.39 -10.13 2.90
N LEU A 73 1.07 -11.27 2.67
CA LEU A 73 0.54 -12.39 1.89
C LEU A 73 -0.75 -12.94 2.49
N ARG A 74 -0.76 -13.20 3.80
CA ARG A 74 -1.94 -13.69 4.51
C ARG A 74 -3.13 -12.72 4.40
N LEU A 75 -2.88 -11.41 4.51
CA LEU A 75 -3.91 -10.38 4.33
C LEU A 75 -4.51 -10.44 2.92
N ALA A 76 -3.67 -10.48 1.88
CA ALA A 76 -4.11 -10.53 0.51
C ALA A 76 -4.89 -11.83 0.18
N GLN A 77 -4.41 -12.98 0.64
CA GLN A 77 -5.10 -14.26 0.48
C GLN A 77 -6.46 -14.27 1.21
N ARG A 78 -6.51 -13.70 2.44
CA ARG A 78 -7.78 -13.61 3.17
C ARG A 78 -8.76 -12.67 2.49
N CYS A 79 -8.29 -11.52 2.00
CA CYS A 79 -9.09 -10.57 1.23
C CYS A 79 -9.70 -11.25 -0.02
N ASN A 80 -8.89 -11.98 -0.79
CA ASN A 80 -9.37 -12.74 -1.94
C ASN A 80 -10.41 -13.80 -1.56
N ALA A 81 -10.20 -14.52 -0.46
CA ALA A 81 -11.14 -15.54 0.01
C ALA A 81 -12.49 -14.96 0.46
N LEU A 82 -12.48 -13.76 1.08
CA LEU A 82 -13.70 -13.05 1.45
C LEU A 82 -14.46 -12.56 0.21
N LEU A 83 -13.76 -11.92 -0.72
CA LEU A 83 -14.37 -11.36 -1.94
C LEU A 83 -14.90 -12.42 -2.92
N ALA A 84 -14.43 -13.67 -2.80
CA ALA A 84 -14.95 -14.81 -3.57
C ALA A 84 -16.32 -15.31 -3.05
N GLN A 85 -16.74 -14.92 -1.84
CA GLN A 85 -18.05 -15.29 -1.28
C GLN A 85 -19.14 -14.44 -1.94
N GLU A 86 -20.27 -15.07 -2.28
CA GLU A 86 -21.37 -14.37 -2.97
C GLU A 86 -22.05 -13.35 -2.05
N ASP A 87 -22.12 -13.64 -0.77
CA ASP A 87 -22.74 -12.82 0.28
C ASP A 87 -21.83 -11.70 0.83
N VAL A 88 -20.63 -11.50 0.32
CA VAL A 88 -19.73 -10.39 0.66
C VAL A 88 -19.71 -9.41 -0.49
N ASP A 89 -20.12 -8.17 -0.27
CA ASP A 89 -20.17 -7.09 -1.27
C ASP A 89 -18.92 -6.23 -1.32
N GLY A 90 -18.12 -6.22 -0.25
CA GLY A 90 -16.88 -5.45 -0.17
C GLY A 90 -16.12 -5.69 1.12
N VAL A 91 -14.87 -5.25 1.14
CA VAL A 91 -13.97 -5.37 2.30
C VAL A 91 -13.43 -4.00 2.67
N VAL A 92 -13.54 -3.63 3.94
CA VAL A 92 -12.85 -2.47 4.52
C VAL A 92 -11.72 -3.00 5.41
N ILE A 93 -10.51 -2.48 5.22
CA ILE A 93 -9.33 -2.93 5.97
C ILE A 93 -8.89 -1.80 6.89
N THR A 94 -9.00 -1.98 8.22
CA THR A 94 -8.42 -1.03 9.17
C THR A 94 -6.94 -1.34 9.33
N HIS A 95 -6.10 -0.31 9.15
CA HIS A 95 -4.65 -0.46 9.02
C HIS A 95 -3.89 0.68 9.70
N GLY A 96 -2.70 0.40 10.19
CA GLY A 96 -1.77 1.43 10.64
C GLY A 96 -1.25 2.25 9.45
N THR A 97 -1.04 3.55 9.69
CA THR A 97 -0.76 4.50 8.59
C THR A 97 0.65 4.43 8.02
N ASP A 98 1.63 3.85 8.75
CA ASP A 98 3.05 3.92 8.36
C ASP A 98 3.36 3.10 7.09
N THR A 99 2.73 1.93 6.92
CA THR A 99 2.92 1.07 5.75
C THR A 99 1.62 0.83 4.95
N MET A 100 0.58 1.63 5.20
CA MET A 100 -0.71 1.52 4.50
C MET A 100 -0.56 1.62 2.97
N GLU A 101 0.31 2.51 2.50
CA GLU A 101 0.56 2.70 1.06
C GLU A 101 1.16 1.47 0.40
N GLU A 102 2.00 0.73 1.13
CA GLU A 102 2.61 -0.53 0.68
C GLU A 102 1.55 -1.63 0.60
N THR A 103 0.78 -1.80 1.67
CA THR A 103 -0.32 -2.76 1.72
C THR A 103 -1.36 -2.48 0.64
N ALA A 104 -1.75 -1.22 0.46
CA ALA A 104 -2.71 -0.83 -0.57
C ALA A 104 -2.21 -1.16 -1.98
N PHE A 105 -0.94 -0.88 -2.28
CA PHE A 105 -0.34 -1.20 -3.57
C PHE A 105 -0.24 -2.71 -3.81
N PHE A 106 0.21 -3.47 -2.82
CA PHE A 106 0.29 -4.93 -2.92
C PHE A 106 -1.08 -5.55 -3.19
N LEU A 107 -2.10 -5.16 -2.44
CA LEU A 107 -3.47 -5.60 -2.67
C LEU A 107 -4.01 -5.17 -4.04
N ASN A 108 -3.67 -3.96 -4.49
CA ASN A 108 -4.06 -3.47 -5.81
C ASN A 108 -3.54 -4.34 -6.96
N LEU A 109 -2.39 -4.99 -6.76
CA LEU A 109 -1.80 -5.93 -7.71
C LEU A 109 -2.29 -7.37 -7.55
N THR A 110 -2.74 -7.78 -6.35
CA THR A 110 -2.96 -9.21 -6.02
C THR A 110 -4.41 -9.59 -5.73
N VAL A 111 -5.29 -8.63 -5.50
CA VAL A 111 -6.74 -8.88 -5.35
C VAL A 111 -7.33 -9.29 -6.70
N LYS A 112 -8.18 -10.33 -6.70
CA LYS A 112 -8.83 -10.89 -7.89
C LYS A 112 -10.34 -10.70 -7.87
N SER A 113 -10.78 -9.47 -7.60
CA SER A 113 -12.20 -9.11 -7.55
C SER A 113 -12.42 -7.67 -8.04
N ALA A 114 -13.62 -7.42 -8.58
CA ALA A 114 -14.10 -6.07 -8.87
C ALA A 114 -14.85 -5.46 -7.68
N LYS A 115 -15.15 -6.24 -6.62
CA LYS A 115 -15.81 -5.74 -5.41
C LYS A 115 -14.89 -4.74 -4.69
N PRO A 116 -15.42 -3.68 -4.07
CA PRO A 116 -14.62 -2.67 -3.40
C PRO A 116 -13.73 -3.22 -2.30
N VAL A 117 -12.48 -2.77 -2.27
CA VAL A 117 -11.54 -2.95 -1.17
C VAL A 117 -11.04 -1.59 -0.75
N VAL A 118 -11.28 -1.21 0.51
CA VAL A 118 -10.98 0.13 1.01
C VAL A 118 -10.12 0.03 2.26
N LEU A 119 -8.87 0.52 2.20
CA LEU A 119 -8.05 0.68 3.39
C LEU A 119 -8.37 1.99 4.09
N VAL A 120 -8.34 1.95 5.40
CA VAL A 120 -8.61 3.11 6.27
C VAL A 120 -7.74 3.06 7.53
N GLY A 121 -7.37 4.22 8.02
CA GLY A 121 -6.59 4.36 9.24
C GLY A 121 -6.95 5.63 10.01
N ALA A 122 -6.12 5.95 10.99
CA ALA A 122 -6.21 7.20 11.72
C ALA A 122 -4.81 7.74 12.03
N MET A 123 -4.66 9.04 12.04
CA MET A 123 -3.43 9.72 12.45
C MET A 123 -3.42 10.05 13.96
N ARG A 124 -4.57 9.98 14.60
CA ARG A 124 -4.75 10.22 16.04
C ARG A 124 -5.31 8.97 16.71
N PRO A 125 -4.85 8.63 17.93
CA PRO A 125 -5.37 7.47 18.66
C PRO A 125 -6.87 7.63 18.94
N ALA A 126 -7.58 6.52 19.07
CA ALA A 126 -9.05 6.52 19.31
C ALA A 126 -9.48 7.31 20.55
N THR A 127 -8.60 7.46 21.54
CA THR A 127 -8.82 8.22 22.76
C THR A 127 -8.56 9.73 22.64
N ALA A 128 -8.06 10.22 21.50
CA ALA A 128 -7.76 11.65 21.30
C ALA A 128 -9.03 12.51 21.25
N VAL A 129 -8.96 13.75 21.75
CA VAL A 129 -10.08 14.71 21.73
C VAL A 129 -10.61 14.95 20.32
N SER A 130 -9.77 14.92 19.31
CA SER A 130 -10.16 15.06 17.91
C SER A 130 -9.72 13.82 17.12
N ALA A 131 -10.10 12.62 17.59
CA ALA A 131 -9.81 11.37 16.88
C ALA A 131 -10.44 11.40 15.47
N ASP A 132 -9.63 11.11 14.45
CA ASP A 132 -10.08 11.08 13.06
C ASP A 132 -10.59 9.69 12.62
N GLY A 133 -10.31 8.66 13.41
CA GLY A 133 -10.66 7.26 13.11
C GLY A 133 -12.14 7.00 12.88
N PRO A 134 -13.05 7.42 13.78
CA PRO A 134 -14.49 7.15 13.65
C PRO A 134 -15.07 7.66 12.32
N LEU A 135 -14.79 8.91 11.94
CA LEU A 135 -15.28 9.46 10.68
C LEU A 135 -14.61 8.79 9.47
N ASN A 136 -13.32 8.49 9.55
CA ASN A 136 -12.62 7.78 8.49
C ASN A 136 -13.24 6.40 8.23
N ILE A 137 -13.62 5.62 9.27
CA ILE A 137 -14.28 4.32 9.12
C ILE A 137 -15.67 4.48 8.49
N ILE A 138 -16.49 5.42 8.96
CA ILE A 138 -17.80 5.71 8.35
C ILE A 138 -17.64 6.00 6.86
N ASN A 139 -16.71 6.86 6.51
CA ASN A 139 -16.44 7.23 5.13
C ASN A 139 -15.89 6.05 4.30
N ALA A 140 -15.04 5.20 4.87
CA ALA A 140 -14.56 4.00 4.20
C ALA A 140 -15.69 3.01 3.89
N VAL A 141 -16.65 2.83 4.81
CA VAL A 141 -17.84 1.99 4.58
C VAL A 141 -18.72 2.64 3.49
N LYS A 142 -18.93 3.97 3.51
CA LYS A 142 -19.66 4.68 2.44
C LYS A 142 -19.01 4.44 1.09
N VAL A 143 -17.69 4.52 0.99
CA VAL A 143 -16.94 4.20 -0.24
C VAL A 143 -17.14 2.73 -0.63
N ALA A 144 -17.10 1.80 0.32
CA ALA A 144 -17.26 0.37 0.03
C ALA A 144 -18.68 0.01 -0.45
N VAL A 145 -19.71 0.71 0.01
CA VAL A 145 -21.09 0.47 -0.43
C VAL A 145 -21.47 1.23 -1.71
N ASP A 146 -20.68 2.23 -2.11
CA ASP A 146 -20.95 2.99 -3.32
C ASP A 146 -20.71 2.14 -4.58
N THR A 147 -21.67 2.15 -5.48
CA THR A 147 -21.60 1.36 -6.73
C THR A 147 -20.49 1.84 -7.66
N ALA A 148 -20.14 3.14 -7.63
CA ALA A 148 -19.05 3.70 -8.42
C ALA A 148 -17.66 3.27 -7.94
N SER A 149 -17.55 2.69 -6.74
CA SER A 149 -16.29 2.14 -6.21
C SER A 149 -15.94 0.77 -6.80
N ALA A 150 -16.91 0.06 -7.35
CA ALA A 150 -16.66 -1.22 -7.98
C ALA A 150 -15.75 -1.07 -9.22
N GLY A 151 -14.70 -1.90 -9.30
CA GLY A 151 -13.74 -1.86 -10.41
C GLY A 151 -12.78 -0.67 -10.40
N GLN A 152 -12.68 0.08 -9.29
CA GLN A 152 -11.71 1.18 -9.13
C GLN A 152 -10.34 0.72 -8.60
N GLY A 153 -10.15 -0.58 -8.41
CA GLY A 153 -8.98 -1.13 -7.75
C GLY A 153 -9.11 -1.06 -6.23
N VAL A 154 -7.97 -1.16 -5.55
CA VAL A 154 -7.90 -0.97 -4.10
C VAL A 154 -7.83 0.52 -3.80
N LEU A 155 -8.67 0.96 -2.86
CA LEU A 155 -8.83 2.36 -2.48
C LEU A 155 -8.26 2.61 -1.09
N VAL A 156 -7.78 3.81 -0.86
CA VAL A 156 -7.43 4.31 0.48
C VAL A 156 -8.31 5.51 0.78
N MET A 157 -9.07 5.43 1.88
CA MET A 157 -9.95 6.49 2.34
C MET A 157 -9.34 7.13 3.60
N MET A 158 -8.90 8.36 3.50
CA MET A 158 -8.33 9.13 4.61
C MET A 158 -8.69 10.61 4.49
N ASN A 159 -9.15 11.21 5.60
CA ASN A 159 -9.39 12.65 5.68
C ASN A 159 -10.26 13.20 4.54
N ASP A 160 -11.41 12.53 4.27
CA ASP A 160 -12.40 12.85 3.24
C ASP A 160 -11.90 12.74 1.77
N GLU A 161 -10.67 12.25 1.55
CA GLU A 161 -10.08 12.04 0.22
C GLU A 161 -9.98 10.53 -0.10
N ILE A 162 -10.33 10.17 -1.34
CA ILE A 162 -10.30 8.78 -1.84
C ILE A 162 -9.13 8.67 -2.81
N TYR A 163 -8.21 7.77 -2.53
CA TYR A 163 -7.00 7.57 -3.31
C TYR A 163 -6.92 6.18 -3.94
N SER A 164 -6.26 6.09 -5.09
CA SER A 164 -5.80 4.80 -5.64
C SER A 164 -4.73 4.20 -4.72
N GLY A 165 -4.83 2.90 -4.44
CA GLY A 165 -3.78 2.16 -3.75
C GLY A 165 -2.43 2.18 -4.46
N ARG A 166 -2.43 2.42 -5.79
CA ARG A 166 -1.20 2.61 -6.56
C ARG A 166 -0.48 3.91 -6.23
N ASP A 167 -1.22 5.02 -6.12
CA ASP A 167 -0.61 6.36 -6.16
C ASP A 167 -0.49 7.03 -4.80
N VAL A 168 -1.27 6.56 -3.81
CA VAL A 168 -1.28 7.11 -2.46
C VAL A 168 0.05 6.94 -1.76
N THR A 169 0.49 7.95 -1.01
CA THR A 169 1.68 7.88 -0.13
C THR A 169 1.49 8.73 1.12
N LYS A 170 2.13 8.33 2.23
CA LYS A 170 2.18 9.10 3.46
C LYS A 170 3.26 10.17 3.35
N THR A 171 2.85 11.44 3.28
CA THR A 171 3.77 12.56 3.02
C THR A 171 4.16 13.37 4.26
N ASN A 172 3.53 13.08 5.40
CA ASN A 172 3.79 13.79 6.66
C ASN A 172 3.69 12.83 7.84
N THR A 173 4.47 13.07 8.86
CA THR A 173 4.57 12.18 10.05
C THR A 173 3.39 12.29 11.01
N ALA A 174 2.67 13.41 11.05
CA ALA A 174 1.68 13.71 12.10
C ALA A 174 0.37 14.34 11.61
N ASN A 175 0.36 15.02 10.47
CA ASN A 175 -0.82 15.73 9.97
C ASN A 175 -1.92 14.74 9.56
N VAL A 176 -3.18 15.03 9.90
CA VAL A 176 -4.33 14.20 9.47
C VAL A 176 -4.48 14.16 7.95
N ALA A 177 -4.13 15.25 7.24
CA ALA A 177 -4.12 15.33 5.78
C ALA A 177 -2.80 14.81 5.17
N THR A 178 -2.21 13.78 5.77
CA THR A 178 -0.88 13.27 5.40
C THR A 178 -0.85 12.43 4.13
N PHE A 179 -1.95 11.73 3.82
CA PHE A 179 -2.01 10.92 2.62
C PHE A 179 -2.24 11.80 1.40
N LYS A 180 -1.42 11.60 0.40
CA LYS A 180 -1.47 12.30 -0.88
C LYS A 180 -1.12 11.34 -2.01
N ALA A 181 -1.48 11.71 -3.24
CA ALA A 181 -0.99 11.09 -4.47
C ALA A 181 -0.24 12.17 -5.26
N PRO A 182 1.06 12.39 -4.99
CA PRO A 182 1.81 13.55 -5.48
C PRO A 182 1.86 13.67 -7.00
N ASN A 183 1.76 12.54 -7.71
CA ASN A 183 1.84 12.51 -9.19
C ASN A 183 0.46 12.58 -9.87
N GLY A 184 -0.66 12.25 -9.18
CA GLY A 184 -1.97 12.10 -9.82
C GLY A 184 -3.14 12.77 -9.09
N GLY A 185 -2.99 13.06 -7.81
CA GLY A 185 -4.10 13.56 -6.96
C GLY A 185 -5.07 12.46 -6.49
N PRO A 186 -6.10 12.82 -5.71
CA PRO A 186 -7.14 11.91 -5.27
C PRO A 186 -8.07 11.53 -6.42
N LEU A 187 -8.66 10.33 -6.36
CA LEU A 187 -9.68 9.88 -7.30
C LEU A 187 -11.04 10.55 -7.04
N GLY A 188 -11.30 10.89 -5.79
CA GLY A 188 -12.57 11.47 -5.36
C GLY A 188 -12.53 11.96 -3.91
N PHE A 189 -13.70 12.38 -3.44
CA PHE A 189 -13.87 13.00 -2.14
C PHE A 189 -15.18 12.55 -1.49
N ILE A 190 -15.26 12.70 -0.16
CA ILE A 190 -16.52 12.68 0.57
C ILE A 190 -16.94 14.14 0.81
N VAL A 191 -18.06 14.55 0.25
CA VAL A 191 -18.59 15.91 0.37
C VAL A 191 -20.05 15.87 0.81
N GLY A 192 -20.37 16.49 1.94
CA GLY A 192 -21.72 16.43 2.50
C GLY A 192 -22.18 15.02 2.86
N GLY A 193 -21.23 14.12 3.12
CA GLY A 193 -21.50 12.72 3.42
C GLY A 193 -21.72 11.82 2.20
N GLU A 194 -21.57 12.35 0.99
CA GLU A 194 -21.71 11.64 -0.28
C GLU A 194 -20.35 11.35 -0.95
N VAL A 195 -20.22 10.18 -1.57
CA VAL A 195 -19.05 9.78 -2.36
C VAL A 195 -19.09 10.46 -3.72
N ARG A 196 -18.00 11.09 -4.10
CA ARG A 196 -17.88 11.76 -5.40
C ARG A 196 -16.54 11.43 -6.05
N TYR A 197 -16.59 10.70 -7.18
CA TYR A 197 -15.43 10.41 -8.01
C TYR A 197 -15.31 11.42 -9.15
N TYR A 198 -14.08 11.85 -9.42
CA TYR A 198 -13.73 12.72 -10.56
C TYR A 198 -12.73 12.08 -11.50
N TYR A 199 -11.95 11.08 -11.00
CA TYR A 199 -10.90 10.40 -11.74
C TYR A 199 -10.94 8.90 -11.48
N ARG A 200 -10.23 8.16 -12.30
CA ARG A 200 -9.96 6.74 -12.10
C ARG A 200 -8.53 6.41 -12.51
N SER A 201 -7.95 5.35 -11.94
CA SER A 201 -6.66 4.84 -12.38
C SER A 201 -6.79 4.25 -13.80
N LEU A 202 -5.82 4.58 -14.66
CA LEU A 202 -5.69 3.96 -15.99
C LEU A 202 -4.71 2.77 -15.96
N ARG A 203 -3.95 2.60 -14.87
CA ARG A 203 -3.01 1.49 -14.72
C ARG A 203 -3.77 0.21 -14.36
N PRO A 204 -3.36 -0.96 -14.89
CA PRO A 204 -3.99 -2.24 -14.56
C PRO A 204 -3.95 -2.52 -13.07
N HIS A 205 -5.01 -3.13 -12.55
CA HIS A 205 -5.14 -3.49 -11.15
C HIS A 205 -6.10 -4.67 -10.98
N THR A 206 -6.16 -5.25 -9.80
CA THR A 206 -7.10 -6.30 -9.40
C THR A 206 -7.31 -7.36 -10.49
N LEU A 207 -8.48 -7.44 -11.11
CA LEU A 207 -8.78 -8.44 -12.17
C LEU A 207 -7.89 -8.29 -13.42
N GLN A 208 -7.39 -7.10 -13.70
CA GLN A 208 -6.51 -6.84 -14.86
C GLN A 208 -5.04 -7.14 -14.55
N SER A 209 -4.70 -7.33 -13.27
CA SER A 209 -3.35 -7.68 -12.85
C SER A 209 -3.06 -9.15 -13.14
N GLU A 210 -1.86 -9.43 -13.62
CA GLU A 210 -1.38 -10.79 -13.87
C GLU A 210 -0.84 -11.50 -12.62
N PHE A 211 -0.62 -10.78 -11.52
CA PHE A 211 -0.06 -11.35 -10.30
C PHE A 211 -1.09 -12.17 -9.53
N ASP A 212 -0.91 -13.48 -9.55
CA ASP A 212 -1.67 -14.43 -8.75
C ASP A 212 -0.76 -14.96 -7.64
N ILE A 213 -1.24 -14.82 -6.41
CA ILE A 213 -0.55 -15.26 -5.19
C ILE A 213 -1.14 -16.54 -4.60
N SER A 214 -1.98 -17.26 -5.36
CA SER A 214 -2.50 -18.56 -4.96
C SER A 214 -1.35 -19.53 -4.73
N GLY A 215 -1.26 -20.08 -3.54
CA GLY A 215 -0.19 -21.02 -3.18
C GLY A 215 1.19 -20.39 -2.93
N VAL A 216 1.33 -19.07 -3.02
CA VAL A 216 2.57 -18.39 -2.63
C VAL A 216 2.68 -18.35 -1.11
N THR A 217 3.78 -18.88 -0.58
CA THR A 217 4.04 -18.95 0.87
C THR A 217 5.10 -17.95 1.32
N ASP A 218 5.94 -17.47 0.39
CA ASP A 218 7.03 -16.54 0.70
C ASP A 218 7.32 -15.63 -0.49
N LEU A 219 7.81 -14.43 -0.23
CA LEU A 219 8.24 -13.48 -1.24
C LEU A 219 9.77 -13.47 -1.36
N PRO A 220 10.32 -13.33 -2.57
CA PRO A 220 11.77 -13.23 -2.75
C PRO A 220 12.32 -11.99 -2.04
N ARG A 221 13.52 -12.12 -1.46
CA ARG A 221 14.18 -11.00 -0.79
C ARG A 221 14.53 -9.90 -1.80
N VAL A 222 14.01 -8.70 -1.55
CA VAL A 222 14.34 -7.46 -2.25
C VAL A 222 14.63 -6.40 -1.21
N ASP A 223 15.81 -5.81 -1.27
CA ASP A 223 16.24 -4.77 -0.33
C ASP A 223 16.22 -3.38 -0.98
N ILE A 224 15.97 -2.34 -0.20
CA ILE A 224 16.02 -0.95 -0.63
C ILE A 224 17.31 -0.33 -0.10
N ILE A 225 18.09 0.25 -1.01
CA ILE A 225 19.29 1.02 -0.68
C ILE A 225 19.00 2.49 -0.89
N TYR A 226 19.07 3.27 0.18
CA TYR A 226 18.74 4.69 0.17
C TYR A 226 20.01 5.53 0.05
N THR A 227 20.19 6.22 -1.08
CA THR A 227 21.40 7.01 -1.39
C THR A 227 21.56 8.23 -0.48
N HIS A 228 22.80 8.56 -0.16
CA HIS A 228 23.19 9.76 0.59
C HIS A 228 24.60 10.25 0.15
N ILE A 229 24.98 11.45 0.59
CA ILE A 229 26.34 11.95 0.37
C ILE A 229 27.33 11.05 1.14
N GLY A 230 28.42 10.64 0.46
CA GLY A 230 29.46 9.81 1.04
C GLY A 230 29.08 8.35 1.25
N GLU A 231 28.07 7.85 0.54
CA GLU A 231 27.77 6.41 0.53
C GLU A 231 28.89 5.60 -0.13
N ASP A 232 28.94 4.33 0.25
CA ASP A 232 29.85 3.34 -0.31
C ASP A 232 29.10 2.04 -0.65
N ARG A 233 29.85 0.99 -1.04
CA ARG A 233 29.26 -0.28 -1.45
C ARG A 233 28.72 -1.17 -0.33
N VAL A 234 28.92 -0.81 0.95
CA VAL A 234 28.67 -1.70 2.10
C VAL A 234 27.24 -2.24 2.15
N PHE A 235 26.24 -1.42 1.83
CA PHE A 235 24.85 -1.88 1.83
C PHE A 235 24.52 -2.80 0.64
N VAL A 236 25.13 -2.61 -0.51
CA VAL A 236 25.01 -3.54 -1.64
C VAL A 236 25.60 -4.89 -1.27
N ASP A 237 26.83 -4.89 -0.75
CA ASP A 237 27.52 -6.11 -0.32
C ASP A 237 26.75 -6.88 0.76
N ALA A 238 26.21 -6.16 1.76
CA ALA A 238 25.39 -6.74 2.80
C ALA A 238 24.11 -7.38 2.27
N ALA A 239 23.40 -6.72 1.35
CA ALA A 239 22.21 -7.25 0.71
C ALA A 239 22.52 -8.52 -0.11
N LEU A 240 23.61 -8.51 -0.88
CA LEU A 240 24.08 -9.68 -1.63
C LEU A 240 24.45 -10.85 -0.71
N ALA A 241 25.16 -10.57 0.38
CA ALA A 241 25.51 -11.58 1.39
C ALA A 241 24.27 -12.17 2.10
N ALA A 242 23.20 -11.38 2.23
CA ALA A 242 21.91 -11.81 2.77
C ALA A 242 21.00 -12.54 1.77
N GLY A 243 21.46 -12.75 0.52
CA GLY A 243 20.74 -13.47 -0.50
C GLY A 243 19.64 -12.66 -1.22
N ALA A 244 19.83 -11.34 -1.35
CA ALA A 244 18.92 -10.50 -2.12
C ALA A 244 18.83 -10.99 -3.58
N ARG A 245 17.61 -11.14 -4.08
CA ARG A 245 17.31 -11.46 -5.47
C ARG A 245 17.03 -10.20 -6.30
N GLY A 246 16.71 -9.11 -5.63
CA GLY A 246 16.50 -7.80 -6.22
C GLY A 246 16.98 -6.69 -5.29
N LEU A 247 17.34 -5.56 -5.88
CA LEU A 247 17.71 -4.33 -5.20
C LEU A 247 16.93 -3.16 -5.80
N ILE A 248 16.33 -2.37 -4.94
CA ILE A 248 15.79 -1.06 -5.30
C ILE A 248 16.79 0.00 -4.83
N TYR A 249 17.40 0.68 -5.78
CA TYR A 249 18.28 1.79 -5.47
C TYR A 249 17.49 3.10 -5.47
N ALA A 250 17.21 3.63 -4.29
CA ALA A 250 16.52 4.90 -4.10
C ALA A 250 17.50 6.06 -4.33
N GLY A 251 17.77 6.35 -5.59
CA GLY A 251 18.77 7.33 -6.02
C GLY A 251 18.36 8.78 -5.76
N SER A 252 19.29 9.71 -5.94
CA SER A 252 19.03 11.12 -5.85
C SER A 252 18.38 11.66 -7.13
N GLY A 253 17.56 12.71 -7.01
CA GLY A 253 16.90 13.32 -8.17
C GLY A 253 16.15 12.29 -9.02
N MET A 254 16.45 12.17 -10.30
CA MET A 254 15.85 11.23 -11.26
C MET A 254 16.45 9.80 -11.13
N GLY A 255 16.75 9.36 -9.90
CA GLY A 255 17.32 8.02 -9.66
C GLY A 255 18.80 7.93 -10.00
N SER A 256 19.57 9.01 -9.81
CA SER A 256 21.02 9.02 -10.05
C SER A 256 21.74 8.12 -9.06
N ILE A 257 22.70 7.35 -9.59
CA ILE A 257 23.55 6.45 -8.81
C ILE A 257 24.82 7.19 -8.39
N HIS A 258 25.22 7.02 -7.13
CA HIS A 258 26.50 7.53 -6.64
C HIS A 258 27.66 6.71 -7.23
N GLU A 259 28.72 7.37 -7.68
CA GLU A 259 29.84 6.75 -8.40
C GLU A 259 30.47 5.58 -7.63
N ALA A 260 30.65 5.74 -6.31
CA ALA A 260 31.25 4.71 -5.45
C ALA A 260 30.43 3.42 -5.35
N VAL A 261 29.14 3.44 -5.71
CA VAL A 261 28.22 2.30 -5.59
C VAL A 261 27.93 1.66 -6.95
N GLU A 262 28.09 2.40 -8.06
CA GLU A 262 27.73 1.93 -9.41
C GLU A 262 28.37 0.59 -9.76
N ALA A 263 29.68 0.43 -9.48
CA ALA A 263 30.39 -0.84 -9.76
C ALA A 263 29.84 -2.02 -8.94
N ALA A 264 29.44 -1.79 -7.67
CA ALA A 264 28.86 -2.83 -6.83
C ALA A 264 27.47 -3.25 -7.32
N LEU A 265 26.65 -2.31 -7.79
CA LEU A 265 25.36 -2.60 -8.41
C LEU A 265 25.53 -3.37 -9.73
N ALA A 266 26.52 -3.03 -10.56
CA ALA A 266 26.84 -3.78 -11.78
C ALA A 266 27.30 -5.21 -11.46
N GLU A 267 28.10 -5.38 -10.39
CA GLU A 267 28.48 -6.71 -9.88
C GLU A 267 27.24 -7.50 -9.43
N ALA A 268 26.29 -6.89 -8.73
CA ALA A 268 25.02 -7.52 -8.34
C ALA A 268 24.26 -8.02 -9.58
N VAL A 269 24.17 -7.21 -10.63
CA VAL A 269 23.55 -7.60 -11.91
C VAL A 269 24.25 -8.79 -12.55
N SER A 270 25.58 -8.82 -12.55
CA SER A 270 26.36 -9.95 -13.10
C SER A 270 26.14 -11.27 -12.33
N ARG A 271 25.73 -11.18 -11.06
CA ARG A 271 25.36 -12.33 -10.21
C ARG A 271 23.88 -12.73 -10.35
N GLY A 272 23.13 -12.11 -11.27
CA GLY A 272 21.71 -12.42 -11.51
C GLY A 272 20.74 -11.67 -10.60
N VAL A 273 21.19 -10.70 -9.81
CA VAL A 273 20.32 -9.85 -9.01
C VAL A 273 19.71 -8.75 -9.89
N VAL A 274 18.42 -8.54 -9.80
CA VAL A 274 17.73 -7.48 -10.55
C VAL A 274 17.88 -6.16 -9.81
N VAL A 275 18.47 -5.16 -10.46
CA VAL A 275 18.67 -3.81 -9.90
C VAL A 275 17.71 -2.82 -10.57
N VAL A 276 16.87 -2.18 -9.77
CA VAL A 276 15.89 -1.17 -10.24
C VAL A 276 16.18 0.16 -9.57
N ARG A 277 16.38 1.19 -10.38
CA ARG A 277 16.53 2.57 -9.92
C ARG A 277 15.16 3.19 -9.64
N SER A 278 14.98 3.70 -8.44
CA SER A 278 13.87 4.54 -8.02
C SER A 278 14.43 5.87 -7.50
N SER A 279 13.61 6.70 -6.90
CA SER A 279 14.04 7.98 -6.36
C SER A 279 13.64 8.17 -4.91
N ARG A 280 14.51 8.84 -4.14
CA ARG A 280 14.21 9.27 -2.77
C ARG A 280 13.39 10.57 -2.68
N THR A 281 13.07 11.20 -3.82
CA THR A 281 12.37 12.50 -3.83
C THR A 281 10.88 12.43 -3.50
N GLY A 282 10.29 11.23 -3.47
CA GLY A 282 8.88 11.03 -3.11
C GLY A 282 7.87 11.34 -4.22
N SER A 283 8.28 11.91 -5.35
CA SER A 283 7.44 12.18 -6.52
C SER A 283 8.29 12.33 -7.79
N GLY A 284 7.65 12.32 -8.95
CA GLY A 284 8.30 12.44 -10.25
C GLY A 284 8.57 11.08 -10.90
N ILE A 285 9.28 11.09 -12.02
CA ILE A 285 9.50 9.93 -12.88
C ILE A 285 11.00 9.64 -12.97
N VAL A 286 11.38 8.37 -12.82
CA VAL A 286 12.71 7.86 -13.12
C VAL A 286 12.69 7.19 -14.48
N THR A 287 13.59 7.61 -15.37
CA THR A 287 13.70 7.10 -16.74
C THR A 287 14.95 6.20 -16.90
N ALA A 288 15.15 5.65 -18.08
CA ALA A 288 16.32 4.81 -18.41
C ALA A 288 17.68 5.47 -18.04
N GLY A 289 17.76 6.79 -18.14
CA GLY A 289 18.95 7.55 -17.73
C GLY A 289 20.13 7.39 -18.68
N LEU A 290 21.33 7.25 -18.13
CA LEU A 290 22.57 7.15 -18.91
C LEU A 290 22.64 5.82 -19.66
N GLU A 291 23.19 5.84 -20.88
CA GLU A 291 23.36 4.65 -21.72
C GLU A 291 24.15 3.54 -21.00
N ARG A 292 25.24 3.90 -20.32
CA ARG A 292 26.03 2.94 -19.53
C ARG A 292 25.22 2.20 -18.45
N TRP A 293 24.19 2.82 -17.87
CA TRP A 293 23.32 2.16 -16.89
C TRP A 293 22.43 1.09 -17.53
N GLN A 294 21.99 1.36 -18.77
CA GLN A 294 21.24 0.39 -19.56
C GLN A 294 22.13 -0.79 -19.96
N GLU A 295 23.37 -0.51 -20.41
CA GLU A 295 24.38 -1.52 -20.74
C GLU A 295 24.74 -2.39 -19.52
N GLN A 296 24.80 -1.78 -18.32
CA GLN A 296 24.99 -2.49 -17.06
C GLN A 296 23.75 -3.27 -16.61
N GLY A 297 22.62 -3.14 -17.31
CA GLY A 297 21.38 -3.86 -17.04
C GLY A 297 20.55 -3.31 -15.88
N PHE A 298 20.72 -2.02 -15.51
CA PHE A 298 19.88 -1.39 -14.51
C PHE A 298 18.52 -1.03 -15.10
N LEU A 299 17.47 -1.42 -14.38
CA LEU A 299 16.08 -1.06 -14.67
C LEU A 299 15.71 0.23 -13.97
N TYR A 300 14.50 0.74 -14.24
CA TYR A 300 13.97 1.95 -13.62
C TYR A 300 12.49 1.80 -13.28
N ALA A 301 12.08 2.47 -12.20
CA ALA A 301 10.78 2.26 -11.55
C ALA A 301 9.67 3.17 -12.06
N ASP A 302 9.86 3.92 -13.15
CA ASP A 302 8.91 4.95 -13.58
C ASP A 302 8.60 5.90 -12.40
N ASN A 303 7.35 6.06 -12.00
CA ASN A 303 6.94 6.94 -10.91
C ASN A 303 6.66 6.21 -9.58
N LEU A 304 7.03 4.94 -9.45
CA LEU A 304 6.91 4.23 -8.18
C LEU A 304 7.99 4.66 -7.20
N ASN A 305 7.57 4.98 -5.98
CA ASN A 305 8.50 5.19 -4.88
C ASN A 305 9.23 3.89 -4.50
N PRO A 306 10.35 3.95 -3.76
CA PRO A 306 11.18 2.76 -3.49
C PRO A 306 10.42 1.60 -2.84
N GLN A 307 9.53 1.85 -1.87
CA GLN A 307 8.80 0.83 -1.16
C GLN A 307 7.79 0.10 -2.06
N LYS A 308 7.11 0.80 -2.94
CA LYS A 308 6.19 0.19 -3.93
C LYS A 308 6.96 -0.53 -5.04
N ALA A 309 8.07 0.06 -5.50
CA ALA A 309 8.96 -0.59 -6.45
C ALA A 309 9.48 -1.93 -5.91
N ARG A 310 9.81 -2.00 -4.60
CA ARG A 310 10.17 -3.24 -3.92
C ARG A 310 9.09 -4.32 -4.03
N LEU A 311 7.85 -3.98 -3.74
CA LEU A 311 6.74 -4.93 -3.79
C LEU A 311 6.45 -5.41 -5.21
N LEU A 312 6.49 -4.51 -6.20
CA LEU A 312 6.35 -4.92 -7.61
C LEU A 312 7.48 -5.86 -8.04
N LEU A 313 8.73 -5.56 -7.66
CA LEU A 313 9.86 -6.43 -7.96
C LEU A 313 9.74 -7.79 -7.27
N GLN A 314 9.28 -7.85 -6.01
CA GLN A 314 9.03 -9.13 -5.34
C GLN A 314 8.02 -9.99 -6.10
N LEU A 315 6.91 -9.40 -6.55
CA LEU A 315 5.89 -10.11 -7.33
C LEU A 315 6.42 -10.53 -8.72
N ALA A 316 7.18 -9.67 -9.38
CA ALA A 316 7.81 -9.97 -10.66
C ALA A 316 8.76 -11.18 -10.53
N LEU A 317 9.60 -11.21 -9.51
CA LEU A 317 10.57 -12.27 -9.26
C LEU A 317 9.95 -13.64 -8.87
N LEU A 318 8.66 -13.70 -8.61
CA LEU A 318 7.95 -14.98 -8.46
C LEU A 318 7.78 -15.73 -9.79
N ARG A 319 7.74 -15.03 -10.92
CA ARG A 319 7.43 -15.59 -12.24
C ARG A 319 8.39 -15.21 -13.34
N MET A 320 8.96 -14.00 -13.31
CA MET A 320 9.78 -13.46 -14.38
C MET A 320 11.24 -13.81 -14.19
N HIS A 321 11.89 -14.13 -15.31
CA HIS A 321 13.30 -14.48 -15.35
C HIS A 321 14.10 -13.50 -16.22
N GLU A 322 13.46 -12.87 -17.23
CA GLU A 322 14.10 -11.93 -18.13
C GLU A 322 13.96 -10.48 -17.65
N ARG A 323 15.05 -9.71 -17.70
CA ARG A 323 15.06 -8.31 -17.23
C ARG A 323 14.13 -7.40 -18.03
N SER A 324 14.01 -7.63 -19.34
CA SER A 324 13.11 -6.88 -20.22
C SER A 324 11.66 -7.00 -19.76
N GLU A 325 11.22 -8.21 -19.41
CA GLU A 325 9.87 -8.47 -18.90
C GLU A 325 9.63 -7.74 -17.57
N VAL A 326 10.63 -7.75 -16.68
CA VAL A 326 10.55 -6.98 -15.41
C VAL A 326 10.43 -5.48 -15.69
N GLN A 327 11.20 -4.93 -16.65
CA GLN A 327 11.08 -3.51 -17.01
C GLN A 327 9.68 -3.17 -17.57
N GLU A 328 9.11 -4.04 -18.39
CA GLU A 328 7.74 -3.84 -18.90
C GLU A 328 6.71 -3.78 -17.79
N LEU A 329 6.87 -4.59 -16.73
CA LEU A 329 5.99 -4.52 -15.54
C LEU A 329 6.08 -3.16 -14.84
N PHE A 330 7.27 -2.58 -14.70
CA PHE A 330 7.42 -1.24 -14.12
C PHE A 330 6.80 -0.14 -14.97
N LEU A 331 6.76 -0.31 -16.29
CA LEU A 331 6.09 0.62 -17.20
C LEU A 331 4.57 0.40 -17.26
N LYS A 332 4.12 -0.81 -16.97
CA LYS A 332 2.71 -1.21 -16.99
C LYS A 332 1.97 -0.83 -15.72
N TYR A 333 2.56 -1.12 -14.58
CA TYR A 333 1.98 -0.93 -13.26
C TYR A 333 2.53 0.34 -12.58
#